data_e59773dafa79c458aa26d042ca090f38
#
_entry.id   e59773dafa79c458aa26d042ca090f38
#
_cell.length_a   1.000
_cell.length_b   1.000
_cell.length_c   1.000
_cell.angle_alpha   90.00
_cell.angle_beta   90.00
_cell.angle_gamma   90.00
#
_symmetry.space_group_name_H-M   'P 1'
#
loop_
_entity.id
_entity.type
_entity.pdbx_description
1 polymer ?
#
loop_
_entity_poly.entity_id
_entity_poly.type
_entity_poly.pdbx_seq_one_letter_code
_entity_poly.pdbx_strand_id
1 'polypeptide(L)' 'MNTTATLEQLHDLKLAGMARGYEAILQMPMNKHPEAHELIALLTQAEKQNRVQYKTQIY' A
#
# COMPACT_ATOMS: atom_id res chain seq x y z
N MET A 1 17.35 -3.54 0.34
CA MET A 1 16.20 -3.02 1.11
C MET A 1 15.31 -4.19 1.48
N ASN A 2 14.90 -4.24 2.72
CA ASN A 2 14.11 -5.35 3.24
C ASN A 2 12.61 -5.02 3.13
N THR A 3 11.90 -5.75 2.28
CA THR A 3 10.47 -5.49 2.06
C THR A 3 9.64 -5.78 3.31
N THR A 4 10.05 -6.77 4.12
CA THR A 4 9.36 -7.06 5.38
C THR A 4 9.46 -5.88 6.34
N ALA A 5 10.63 -5.28 6.45
CA ALA A 5 10.82 -4.11 7.31
C ALA A 5 9.98 -2.94 6.81
N THR A 6 9.90 -2.74 5.50
CA THR A 6 9.08 -1.68 4.94
C THR A 6 7.60 -1.90 5.27
N LEU A 7 7.11 -3.13 5.13
CA LEU A 7 5.73 -3.44 5.47
C LEU A 7 5.44 -3.20 6.95
N GLU A 8 6.37 -3.58 7.83
CA GLU A 8 6.21 -3.32 9.25
C GLU A 8 6.13 -1.84 9.55
N GLN A 9 6.96 -1.03 8.90
CA GLN A 9 6.92 0.42 9.09
C GLN A 9 5.59 1.01 8.63
N LEU A 10 5.07 0.52 7.51
CA LEU A 10 3.77 0.98 7.02
C LEU A 10 2.67 0.67 8.02
N HIS A 11 2.70 -0.53 8.62
CA HIS A 11 1.72 -0.89 9.63
C HIS A 11 1.88 -0.06 10.89
N ASP A 12 3.12 0.20 11.30
CA ASP A 12 3.39 1.02 12.49
C ASP A 12 2.86 2.44 12.30
N LEU A 13 2.93 2.96 11.09
CA LEU A 13 2.43 4.29 10.77
C LEU A 13 0.92 4.30 10.52
N LYS A 14 0.25 3.17 10.69
CA LYS A 14 -1.19 3.01 10.46
C LYS A 14 -1.58 3.21 9.00
N LEU A 15 -0.68 2.88 8.10
CA LEU A 15 -0.91 2.98 6.65
C LEU A 15 -1.30 1.62 6.08
N ALA A 16 -2.38 1.05 6.59
CA ALA A 16 -2.80 -0.30 6.26
C ALA A 16 -3.14 -0.46 4.77
N GLY A 17 -3.73 0.56 4.16
CA GLY A 17 -4.05 0.53 2.74
C GLY A 17 -2.80 0.46 1.87
N MET A 18 -1.80 1.28 2.21
CA MET A 18 -0.51 1.26 1.51
C MET A 18 0.18 -0.09 1.69
N ALA A 19 0.14 -0.63 2.91
CA ALA A 19 0.78 -1.92 3.18
C ALA A 19 0.17 -3.02 2.33
N ARG A 20 -1.14 -3.07 2.23
CA ARG A 20 -1.82 -4.08 1.42
C ARG A 20 -1.53 -3.91 -0.07
N GLY A 21 -1.54 -2.66 -0.54
CA GLY A 21 -1.22 -2.37 -1.93
C GLY A 21 0.20 -2.79 -2.29
N TYR A 22 1.15 -2.47 -1.42
CA TYR A 22 2.54 -2.85 -1.62
C TYR A 22 2.71 -4.37 -1.63
N GLU A 23 2.07 -5.05 -0.68
CA GLU A 23 2.13 -6.51 -0.61
C GLU A 23 1.59 -7.15 -1.88
N ALA A 24 0.48 -6.64 -2.42
CA ALA A 24 -0.09 -7.15 -3.66
C ALA A 24 0.89 -6.98 -4.82
N ILE A 25 1.57 -5.84 -4.90
CA ILE A 25 2.54 -5.59 -5.95
C ILE A 25 3.75 -6.53 -5.83
N LEU A 26 4.19 -6.79 -4.61
CA LEU A 26 5.32 -7.68 -4.37
C LEU A 26 5.03 -9.11 -4.84
N GLN A 27 3.76 -9.51 -4.88
CA GLN A 27 3.38 -10.85 -5.35
C GLN A 27 3.33 -10.95 -6.86
N MET A 28 3.40 -9.82 -7.57
CA MET A 28 3.41 -9.83 -9.02
C MET A 28 4.79 -10.19 -9.56
N PRO A 29 4.88 -10.77 -10.81
CA PRO A 29 6.18 -10.96 -11.44
C PRO A 29 6.92 -9.63 -11.59
N MET A 30 8.24 -9.69 -11.51
CA MET A 30 9.08 -8.48 -11.59
C MET A 30 8.76 -7.60 -12.80
N ASN A 31 8.51 -8.20 -13.95
CA ASN A 31 8.25 -7.46 -15.18
C ASN A 31 6.87 -6.80 -15.20
N LYS A 32 6.05 -7.07 -14.19
CA LYS A 32 4.73 -6.44 -14.05
C LYS A 32 4.72 -5.36 -12.99
N HIS A 33 5.83 -5.15 -12.30
CA HIS A 33 5.89 -4.11 -11.29
C HIS A 33 5.86 -2.74 -11.96
N PRO A 34 5.08 -1.79 -11.40
CA PRO A 34 5.06 -0.44 -11.94
C PRO A 34 6.36 0.29 -11.67
N GLU A 35 6.64 1.34 -12.44
CA GLU A 35 7.79 2.20 -12.11
C GLU A 35 7.53 2.97 -10.82
N ALA A 36 8.60 3.56 -10.28
CA ALA A 36 8.57 4.18 -8.96
C ALA A 36 7.49 5.24 -8.82
N HIS A 37 7.34 6.11 -9.80
CA HIS A 37 6.33 7.17 -9.73
C HIS A 37 4.92 6.60 -9.71
N GLU A 38 4.69 5.61 -10.54
CA GLU A 38 3.39 4.95 -10.63
C GLU A 38 3.11 4.17 -9.35
N LEU A 39 4.14 3.52 -8.81
CA LEU A 39 4.01 2.78 -7.57
C LEU A 39 3.54 3.68 -6.43
N ILE A 40 4.18 4.83 -6.28
CA ILE A 40 3.81 5.76 -5.22
C ILE A 40 2.37 6.24 -5.39
N ALA A 41 1.95 6.53 -6.62
CA ALA A 41 0.59 6.96 -6.89
C ALA A 41 -0.42 5.87 -6.52
N LEU A 42 -0.12 4.62 -6.88
CA LEU A 42 -1.00 3.50 -6.57
C LEU A 42 -1.12 3.27 -5.07
N LEU A 43 -0.01 3.35 -4.35
CA LEU A 43 -0.03 3.14 -2.89
C LEU A 43 -0.77 4.29 -2.19
N THR A 44 -0.59 5.51 -2.66
CA THR A 44 -1.28 6.67 -2.09
C THR A 44 -2.79 6.53 -2.30
N GLN A 45 -3.19 6.10 -3.48
CA GLN A 45 -4.60 5.90 -3.79
C GLN A 45 -5.20 4.78 -2.93
N ALA A 46 -4.44 3.68 -2.74
CA ALA A 46 -4.89 2.58 -1.91
C ALA A 46 -5.13 3.03 -0.47
N GLU A 47 -4.22 3.84 0.05
CA GLU A 47 -4.38 4.35 1.42
C GLU A 47 -5.59 5.27 1.53
N LYS A 48 -5.79 6.13 0.54
CA LYS A 48 -6.93 7.04 0.52
C LYS A 48 -8.25 6.26 0.51
N GLN A 49 -8.33 5.22 -0.32
CA GLN A 49 -9.53 4.39 -0.39
C GLN A 49 -9.79 3.67 0.92
N ASN A 50 -8.74 3.18 1.55
CA ASN A 50 -8.86 2.50 2.83
C ASN A 50 -9.44 3.44 3.90
N ARG A 51 -8.98 4.67 3.93
CA ARG A 51 -9.45 5.65 4.91
C ARG A 51 -10.89 6.06 4.65
N VAL A 52 -11.25 6.21 3.39
CA VAL A 52 -12.63 6.55 3.03
C VAL A 52 -13.58 5.44 3.46
N GLN A 53 -13.21 4.17 3.20
CA GLN A 53 -14.03 3.04 3.61
C GLN A 53 -14.19 2.96 5.11
N TYR A 54 -13.10 3.23 5.83
CA TYR A 54 -13.14 3.23 7.29
C TYR A 54 -14.12 4.26 7.81
N LYS A 55 -14.08 5.47 7.27
CA LYS A 55 -15.00 6.53 7.68
C LYS A 55 -16.44 6.16 7.39
N THR A 56 -16.68 5.53 6.25
CA THR A 56 -18.02 5.10 5.87
C THR A 56 -18.56 4.06 6.83
N GLN A 57 -17.71 3.18 7.33
CA GLN A 57 -18.12 2.14 8.26
C GLN A 57 -18.48 2.70 9.64
N ILE A 58 -17.90 3.80 10.02
CA ILE A 58 -18.16 4.42 11.31
C ILE A 58 -19.56 5.06 11.33
N TYR A 59 -19.98 5.57 10.21
CA TYR A 59 -21.30 6.17 10.09
C TYR A 59 -22.35 5.16 9.69
#